data_512721bccd24ee037561dbb95aaba9b1
#
_entry.id   512721bccd24ee037561dbb95aaba9b1
#
_cell.length_a   1.000
_cell.length_b   1.000
_cell.length_c   1.000
_cell.angle_alpha   90.00
_cell.angle_beta   90.00
_cell.angle_gamma   90.00
#
_symmetry.space_group_name_H-M   'P 1'
#
loop_
_entity.id
_entity.type
_entity.pdbx_description
1 polymer ?
#
loop_
_entity_poly.entity_id
_entity_poly.type
_entity_poly.pdbx_seq_one_letter_code
_entity_poly.pdbx_strand_id
1 'polypeptide(L)'
;KKFLIGVTGESASGKTTICKQIKKTSTDLDFPLEFLSIDNYFNDISDLIAKYGTFDALRDNGYDVDSPESFQLDLLKEDLTKLSNGENIKAPEYLINGTGVSVPNSIPISAEKFILVEGMAAMYKDIKDLFDVKIYIDIDPKIQKKWFMERASKRNQSEENALKHWDYVGDAAEKYIRPSKSEADIIINGASSLDYFSQIIEFIHTATNCFI
;
A
#
# COMPACT_ATOMS: atom_id res chain seq x y z
N LYS A 1 4.99 22.68 -4.59
CA LYS A 1 5.15 21.23 -4.54
C LYS A 1 4.23 20.67 -3.45
N LYS A 2 3.46 19.61 -3.75
CA LYS A 2 2.71 18.87 -2.74
C LYS A 2 3.64 17.91 -2.00
N PHE A 3 3.25 17.49 -0.81
CA PHE A 3 4.07 16.66 0.07
C PHE A 3 3.65 15.19 -0.04
N LEU A 4 4.56 14.34 -0.51
CA LEU A 4 4.32 12.91 -0.71
C LEU A 4 4.84 12.10 0.49
N ILE A 5 3.97 11.28 1.09
CA ILE A 5 4.28 10.40 2.21
C ILE A 5 4.14 8.95 1.73
N GLY A 6 5.25 8.24 1.61
CA GLY A 6 5.26 6.82 1.23
C GLY A 6 5.15 5.92 2.47
N VAL A 7 4.21 4.97 2.44
CA VAL A 7 4.00 4.00 3.53
C VAL A 7 4.14 2.60 2.99
N THR A 8 5.16 1.88 3.45
CA THR A 8 5.38 0.47 3.12
C THR A 8 5.30 -0.43 4.34
N GLY A 9 5.38 -1.71 4.13
CA GLY A 9 5.39 -2.76 5.15
C GLY A 9 4.92 -4.08 4.54
N GLU A 10 5.19 -5.17 5.23
CA GLU A 10 4.86 -6.51 4.77
C GLU A 10 3.33 -6.74 4.69
N SER A 11 2.96 -7.79 4.01
CA SER A 11 1.55 -8.25 3.99
C SER A 11 1.07 -8.50 5.42
N ALA A 12 -0.15 -8.07 5.72
CA ALA A 12 -0.75 -8.14 7.06
C ALA A 12 0.01 -7.37 8.18
N SER A 13 0.82 -6.37 7.85
CA SER A 13 1.47 -5.49 8.85
C SER A 13 0.54 -4.44 9.45
N GLY A 14 -0.68 -4.27 8.93
CA GLY A 14 -1.63 -3.25 9.40
C GLY A 14 -1.58 -1.93 8.65
N LYS A 15 -0.65 -1.76 7.67
CA LYS A 15 -0.44 -0.50 6.93
C LYS A 15 -1.73 0.08 6.34
N THR A 16 -2.51 -0.71 5.61
CA THR A 16 -3.76 -0.22 4.98
C THR A 16 -4.79 0.24 6.01
N THR A 17 -4.91 -0.47 7.13
CA THR A 17 -5.82 -0.11 8.22
C THR A 17 -5.42 1.23 8.85
N ILE A 18 -4.13 1.41 9.12
CA ILE A 18 -3.57 2.65 9.68
C ILE A 18 -3.80 3.81 8.70
N CYS A 19 -3.46 3.64 7.43
CA CYS A 19 -3.61 4.69 6.42
C CYS A 19 -5.08 5.10 6.21
N LYS A 20 -6.01 4.15 6.23
CA LYS A 20 -7.44 4.43 6.17
C LYS A 20 -7.93 5.20 7.41
N GLN A 21 -7.42 4.88 8.60
CA GLN A 21 -7.75 5.63 9.82
C GLN A 21 -7.22 7.07 9.74
N ILE A 22 -5.98 7.26 9.28
CA ILE A 22 -5.40 8.59 9.05
C ILE A 22 -6.25 9.39 8.06
N LYS A 23 -6.62 8.79 6.93
CA LYS A 23 -7.48 9.46 5.93
C LYS A 23 -8.84 9.83 6.51
N LYS A 24 -9.48 8.91 7.26
CA LYS A 24 -10.76 9.19 7.91
C LYS A 24 -10.66 10.38 8.85
N THR A 25 -9.70 10.38 9.77
CA THR A 25 -9.49 11.48 10.72
C THR A 25 -9.18 12.79 10.01
N SER A 26 -8.37 12.75 8.95
CA SER A 26 -8.07 13.96 8.17
C SER A 26 -9.32 14.55 7.51
N THR A 27 -10.22 13.70 7.03
CA THR A 27 -11.50 14.12 6.46
C THR A 27 -12.42 14.72 7.52
N ASP A 28 -12.50 14.10 8.70
CA ASP A 28 -13.31 14.59 9.83
C ASP A 28 -12.84 15.97 10.34
N LEU A 29 -11.55 16.29 10.16
CA LEU A 29 -10.91 17.55 10.57
C LEU A 29 -10.76 18.58 9.43
N ASP A 30 -11.22 18.28 8.22
CA ASP A 30 -10.95 19.10 7.02
C ASP A 30 -9.45 19.33 6.78
N PHE A 31 -8.63 18.36 7.16
CA PHE A 31 -7.17 18.41 6.95
C PHE A 31 -6.84 17.99 5.51
N PRO A 32 -6.03 18.79 4.76
CA PRO A 32 -5.83 18.61 3.32
C PRO A 32 -4.91 17.42 3.00
N LEU A 33 -5.40 16.19 3.19
CA LEU A 33 -4.71 14.94 2.92
C LEU A 33 -5.51 14.05 1.97
N GLU A 34 -4.87 13.60 0.89
CA GLU A 34 -5.41 12.58 -0.01
C GLU A 34 -4.71 11.24 0.19
N PHE A 35 -5.39 10.15 -0.21
CA PHE A 35 -4.91 8.79 -0.06
C PHE A 35 -4.84 8.08 -1.43
N LEU A 36 -3.69 7.49 -1.73
CA LEU A 36 -3.46 6.67 -2.92
C LEU A 36 -2.96 5.28 -2.52
N SER A 37 -3.65 4.23 -2.97
CA SER A 37 -3.17 2.86 -2.82
C SER A 37 -2.38 2.42 -4.05
N ILE A 38 -1.14 1.96 -3.83
CA ILE A 38 -0.29 1.40 -4.89
C ILE A 38 -0.84 0.06 -5.41
N ASP A 39 -1.63 -0.66 -4.61
CA ASP A 39 -2.26 -1.91 -5.05
C ASP A 39 -3.17 -1.72 -6.29
N ASN A 40 -3.62 -0.50 -6.55
CA ASN A 40 -4.33 -0.17 -7.78
C ASN A 40 -3.44 -0.20 -9.04
N TYR A 41 -2.12 -0.15 -8.88
CA TYR A 41 -1.16 -0.15 -9.98
C TYR A 41 -0.60 -1.54 -10.32
N PHE A 42 -1.20 -2.63 -9.84
CA PHE A 42 -0.88 -3.94 -10.39
C PHE A 42 -1.15 -3.99 -11.90
N ASN A 43 -0.31 -4.70 -12.62
CA ASN A 43 -0.53 -4.96 -14.05
C ASN A 43 -1.84 -5.71 -14.28
N ASP A 44 -2.48 -5.47 -15.43
CA ASP A 44 -3.53 -6.35 -15.90
C ASP A 44 -2.93 -7.73 -16.22
N ILE A 45 -3.40 -8.74 -15.51
CA ILE A 45 -2.98 -10.13 -15.70
C ILE A 45 -4.18 -11.05 -15.99
N SER A 46 -5.27 -10.47 -16.49
CA SER A 46 -6.50 -11.21 -16.78
C SER A 46 -6.29 -12.36 -17.77
N ASP A 47 -5.44 -12.17 -18.77
CA ASP A 47 -5.05 -13.23 -19.72
C ASP A 47 -4.29 -14.38 -19.04
N LEU A 48 -3.43 -14.05 -18.08
CA LEU A 48 -2.72 -15.05 -17.30
C LEU A 48 -3.67 -15.82 -16.38
N ILE A 49 -4.60 -15.12 -15.74
CA ILE A 49 -5.63 -15.77 -14.91
C ILE A 49 -6.54 -16.65 -15.78
N ALA A 50 -6.93 -16.19 -16.97
CA ALA A 50 -7.71 -17.00 -17.91
C ALA A 50 -6.94 -18.30 -18.31
N LYS A 51 -5.62 -18.21 -18.47
CA LYS A 51 -4.77 -19.35 -18.83
C LYS A 51 -4.55 -20.34 -17.69
N TYR A 52 -4.26 -19.86 -16.48
CA TYR A 52 -3.86 -20.68 -15.32
C TYR A 52 -5.00 -20.94 -14.34
N GLY A 53 -6.10 -20.20 -14.42
CA GLY A 53 -7.31 -20.37 -13.63
C GLY A 53 -7.33 -19.63 -12.30
N THR A 54 -6.22 -19.62 -11.56
CA THR A 54 -6.14 -19.00 -10.23
C THR A 54 -4.80 -18.31 -9.98
N PHE A 55 -4.76 -17.38 -9.02
CA PHE A 55 -3.51 -16.79 -8.54
C PHE A 55 -2.54 -17.82 -7.95
N ASP A 56 -3.06 -18.85 -7.26
CA ASP A 56 -2.21 -19.90 -6.69
C ASP A 56 -1.54 -20.72 -7.80
N ALA A 57 -2.30 -21.10 -8.84
CA ALA A 57 -1.74 -21.77 -10.01
C ALA A 57 -0.72 -20.90 -10.77
N LEU A 58 -0.96 -19.58 -10.82
CA LEU A 58 -0.04 -18.64 -11.45
C LEU A 58 1.29 -18.56 -10.68
N ARG A 59 1.25 -18.46 -9.34
CA ARG A 59 2.44 -18.51 -8.48
C ARG A 59 3.19 -19.85 -8.61
N ASP A 60 2.47 -20.96 -8.64
CA ASP A 60 3.06 -22.31 -8.83
C ASP A 60 3.79 -22.43 -10.17
N ASN A 61 3.43 -21.63 -11.16
CA ASN A 61 4.11 -21.52 -12.46
C ASN A 61 5.17 -20.39 -12.49
N GLY A 62 5.57 -19.85 -11.34
CA GLY A 62 6.71 -18.95 -11.20
C GLY A 62 6.40 -17.46 -11.38
N TYR A 63 5.13 -17.06 -11.42
CA TYR A 63 4.77 -15.64 -11.45
C TYR A 63 4.92 -15.01 -10.06
N ASP A 64 5.83 -14.05 -9.92
CA ASP A 64 6.07 -13.33 -8.68
C ASP A 64 5.16 -12.08 -8.61
N VAL A 65 4.02 -12.23 -7.92
CA VAL A 65 3.00 -11.17 -7.79
C VAL A 65 3.54 -9.93 -7.07
N ASP A 66 4.51 -10.11 -6.18
CA ASP A 66 5.03 -9.04 -5.33
C ASP A 66 6.31 -8.40 -5.91
N SER A 67 6.76 -8.88 -7.07
CA SER A 67 7.94 -8.30 -7.74
C SER A 67 7.67 -6.90 -8.30
N PRO A 68 8.70 -6.06 -8.48
CA PRO A 68 8.56 -4.76 -9.14
C PRO A 68 7.92 -4.86 -10.53
N GLU A 69 8.19 -5.94 -11.26
CA GLU A 69 7.65 -6.20 -12.61
C GLU A 69 6.14 -6.44 -12.61
N SER A 70 5.55 -6.73 -11.45
CA SER A 70 4.09 -6.94 -11.32
C SER A 70 3.30 -5.64 -11.24
N PHE A 71 3.98 -4.50 -11.16
CA PHE A 71 3.36 -3.19 -11.03
C PHE A 71 3.60 -2.32 -12.26
N GLN A 72 2.66 -1.43 -12.55
CA GLN A 72 2.78 -0.36 -13.55
C GLN A 72 3.64 0.80 -12.98
N LEU A 73 4.91 0.53 -12.66
CA LEU A 73 5.78 1.48 -11.93
C LEU A 73 6.02 2.78 -12.70
N ASP A 74 6.12 2.72 -14.03
CA ASP A 74 6.28 3.92 -14.86
C ASP A 74 5.05 4.83 -14.77
N LEU A 75 3.84 4.26 -14.82
CA LEU A 75 2.60 5.01 -14.65
C LEU A 75 2.50 5.58 -13.22
N LEU A 76 2.81 4.78 -12.21
CA LEU A 76 2.83 5.25 -10.82
C LEU A 76 3.79 6.41 -10.62
N LYS A 77 4.99 6.34 -11.20
CA LYS A 77 6.00 7.40 -11.15
C LYS A 77 5.51 8.69 -11.84
N GLU A 78 4.87 8.56 -13.00
CA GLU A 78 4.26 9.69 -13.71
C GLU A 78 3.17 10.34 -12.87
N ASP A 79 2.25 9.54 -12.31
CA ASP A 79 1.14 10.00 -11.49
C ASP A 79 1.60 10.67 -10.18
N LEU A 80 2.58 10.10 -9.50
CA LEU A 80 3.18 10.72 -8.31
C LEU A 80 3.86 12.06 -8.64
N THR A 81 4.49 12.15 -9.80
CA THR A 81 5.11 13.39 -10.27
C THR A 81 4.06 14.47 -10.53
N LYS A 82 2.96 14.12 -11.22
CA LYS A 82 1.81 15.03 -11.46
C LYS A 82 1.22 15.51 -10.14
N LEU A 83 0.92 14.58 -9.23
CA LEU A 83 0.37 14.92 -7.90
C LEU A 83 1.30 15.87 -7.13
N SER A 84 2.62 15.60 -7.13
CA SER A 84 3.62 16.47 -6.50
C SER A 84 3.59 17.89 -7.06
N ASN A 85 3.33 18.05 -8.34
CA ASN A 85 3.22 19.34 -9.03
C ASN A 85 1.85 20.03 -8.84
N GLY A 86 0.89 19.37 -8.18
CA GLY A 86 -0.43 19.93 -7.93
C GLY A 86 -1.47 19.61 -9.00
N GLU A 87 -1.19 18.62 -9.85
CA GLU A 87 -2.10 18.15 -10.88
C GLU A 87 -2.92 16.96 -10.37
N ASN A 88 -4.24 17.02 -10.52
CA ASN A 88 -5.12 15.89 -10.23
C ASN A 88 -4.91 14.78 -11.26
N ILE A 89 -5.08 13.53 -10.83
CA ILE A 89 -4.95 12.36 -11.70
C ILE A 89 -6.20 11.49 -11.68
N LYS A 90 -6.23 10.51 -12.57
CA LYS A 90 -7.12 9.35 -12.49
C LYS A 90 -6.28 8.08 -12.44
N ALA A 91 -6.10 7.54 -11.23
CA ALA A 91 -5.38 6.30 -11.02
C ALA A 91 -6.10 5.10 -11.67
N PRO A 92 -5.40 4.03 -12.02
CA PRO A 92 -6.05 2.78 -12.39
C PRO A 92 -6.79 2.18 -11.18
N GLU A 93 -7.64 1.19 -11.43
CA GLU A 93 -8.31 0.41 -10.40
C GLU A 93 -8.05 -1.08 -10.64
N TYR A 94 -7.35 -1.71 -9.71
CA TYR A 94 -7.15 -3.15 -9.76
C TYR A 94 -8.30 -3.87 -9.05
N LEU A 95 -9.01 -4.73 -9.79
CA LEU A 95 -10.19 -5.41 -9.28
C LEU A 95 -9.81 -6.60 -8.39
N ILE A 96 -10.02 -6.46 -7.07
CA ILE A 96 -9.75 -7.51 -6.07
C ILE A 96 -10.90 -8.53 -6.06
N ASN A 97 -11.15 -9.16 -7.19
CA ASN A 97 -12.21 -10.16 -7.38
C ASN A 97 -11.70 -11.49 -7.98
N GLY A 98 -10.38 -11.65 -8.06
CA GLY A 98 -9.74 -12.84 -8.59
C GLY A 98 -9.60 -12.87 -10.13
N THR A 99 -10.03 -11.84 -10.84
CA THR A 99 -9.96 -11.80 -12.31
C THR A 99 -8.62 -11.30 -12.86
N GLY A 100 -7.84 -10.59 -12.04
CA GLY A 100 -6.57 -9.98 -12.47
C GLY A 100 -6.73 -8.76 -13.39
N VAL A 101 -7.94 -8.17 -13.45
CA VAL A 101 -8.24 -7.02 -14.32
C VAL A 101 -7.78 -5.72 -13.67
N SER A 102 -7.11 -4.88 -14.46
CA SER A 102 -6.81 -3.48 -14.13
C SER A 102 -7.58 -2.54 -15.06
N VAL A 103 -8.38 -1.65 -14.48
CA VAL A 103 -9.18 -0.66 -15.22
C VAL A 103 -8.44 0.67 -15.24
N PRO A 104 -7.99 1.17 -16.41
CA PRO A 104 -7.25 2.42 -16.48
C PRO A 104 -8.16 3.64 -16.20
N ASN A 105 -7.56 4.72 -15.68
CA ASN A 105 -8.22 6.03 -15.49
C ASN A 105 -9.54 5.97 -14.70
N SER A 106 -9.62 5.13 -13.68
CA SER A 106 -10.86 4.82 -12.95
C SER A 106 -11.06 5.67 -11.70
N ILE A 107 -10.01 5.81 -10.88
CA ILE A 107 -10.09 6.43 -9.54
C ILE A 107 -9.60 7.87 -9.58
N PRO A 108 -10.45 8.89 -9.37
CA PRO A 108 -10.00 10.28 -9.27
C PRO A 108 -9.23 10.49 -7.97
N ILE A 109 -8.05 11.10 -8.06
CA ILE A 109 -7.18 11.48 -6.93
C ILE A 109 -6.89 12.96 -7.05
N SER A 110 -7.19 13.70 -5.98
CA SER A 110 -6.94 15.14 -5.90
C SER A 110 -5.52 15.42 -5.41
N ALA A 111 -4.88 16.45 -5.98
CA ALA A 111 -3.57 16.90 -5.53
C ALA A 111 -3.68 17.77 -4.27
N GLU A 112 -4.04 17.16 -3.15
CA GLU A 112 -4.11 17.84 -1.85
C GLU A 112 -2.71 18.26 -1.35
N LYS A 113 -2.65 19.05 -0.26
CA LYS A 113 -1.38 19.50 0.32
C LYS A 113 -0.49 18.33 0.72
N PHE A 114 -1.09 17.29 1.31
CA PHE A 114 -0.45 16.04 1.69
C PHE A 114 -1.07 14.87 0.92
N ILE A 115 -0.23 13.98 0.44
CA ILE A 115 -0.66 12.78 -0.29
C ILE A 115 -0.01 11.57 0.38
N LEU A 116 -0.85 10.73 0.98
CA LEU A 116 -0.46 9.49 1.65
C LEU A 116 -0.54 8.34 0.64
N VAL A 117 0.59 7.79 0.27
CA VAL A 117 0.73 6.74 -0.72
C VAL A 117 1.09 5.43 -0.04
N GLU A 118 0.20 4.45 -0.07
CA GLU A 118 0.34 3.21 0.66
C GLU A 118 0.47 2.01 -0.27
N GLY A 119 1.41 1.12 0.03
CA GLY A 119 1.55 -0.17 -0.62
C GLY A 119 2.93 -0.78 -0.38
N MET A 120 3.06 -2.09 -0.62
CA MET A 120 4.35 -2.77 -0.47
C MET A 120 5.43 -2.15 -1.37
N ALA A 121 5.04 -1.73 -2.57
CA ALA A 121 5.94 -1.17 -3.56
C ALA A 121 6.38 0.28 -3.27
N ALA A 122 5.85 0.96 -2.24
CA ALA A 122 6.18 2.36 -1.95
C ALA A 122 7.70 2.61 -1.78
N MET A 123 8.45 1.63 -1.35
CA MET A 123 9.89 1.74 -1.16
C MET A 123 10.71 1.01 -2.23
N TYR A 124 10.10 0.62 -3.35
CA TYR A 124 10.85 0.06 -4.47
C TYR A 124 11.77 1.12 -5.09
N LYS A 125 12.93 0.68 -5.57
CA LYS A 125 14.03 1.53 -6.02
C LYS A 125 13.59 2.63 -7.00
N ASP A 126 12.63 2.31 -7.86
CA ASP A 126 12.23 3.20 -8.97
C ASP A 126 11.36 4.39 -8.51
N ILE A 127 10.74 4.30 -7.31
CA ILE A 127 9.79 5.31 -6.83
C ILE A 127 10.11 5.86 -5.44
N LYS A 128 10.91 5.19 -4.61
CA LYS A 128 11.16 5.59 -3.21
C LYS A 128 11.68 7.02 -3.05
N ASP A 129 12.46 7.50 -4.02
CA ASP A 129 13.07 8.84 -3.97
C ASP A 129 12.09 9.97 -4.34
N LEU A 130 10.87 9.63 -4.74
CA LEU A 130 9.79 10.61 -4.94
C LEU A 130 9.13 11.05 -3.64
N PHE A 131 9.26 10.27 -2.57
CA PHE A 131 8.64 10.56 -1.29
C PHE A 131 9.47 11.54 -0.47
N ASP A 132 8.79 12.54 0.11
CA ASP A 132 9.38 13.51 1.05
C ASP A 132 9.56 12.88 2.44
N VAL A 133 8.69 11.91 2.81
CA VAL A 133 8.81 11.08 4.03
C VAL A 133 8.50 9.63 3.69
N LYS A 134 9.31 8.73 4.23
CA LYS A 134 9.19 7.28 4.07
C LYS A 134 8.89 6.62 5.40
N ILE A 135 7.77 5.92 5.48
CA ILE A 135 7.29 5.24 6.69
C ILE A 135 7.29 3.73 6.45
N TYR A 136 7.91 2.99 7.36
CA TYR A 136 7.85 1.52 7.38
C TYR A 136 6.93 1.06 8.51
N ILE A 137 5.93 0.26 8.19
CA ILE A 137 5.06 -0.38 9.19
C ILE A 137 5.65 -1.73 9.55
N ASP A 138 6.22 -1.80 10.74
CA ASP A 138 6.78 -3.01 11.34
C ASP A 138 5.76 -3.71 12.23
N ILE A 139 5.89 -5.02 12.40
CA ILE A 139 4.97 -5.79 13.24
C ILE A 139 5.68 -7.04 13.80
N ASP A 140 5.28 -7.46 14.99
CA ASP A 140 5.69 -8.75 15.53
C ASP A 140 5.25 -9.89 14.60
N PRO A 141 6.16 -10.80 14.18
CA PRO A 141 5.85 -11.87 13.23
C PRO A 141 4.72 -12.80 13.67
N LYS A 142 4.50 -12.99 14.99
CA LYS A 142 3.41 -13.83 15.49
C LYS A 142 2.06 -13.15 15.31
N ILE A 143 2.00 -11.83 15.57
CA ILE A 143 0.80 -11.02 15.35
C ILE A 143 0.51 -10.95 13.85
N GLN A 144 1.53 -10.73 13.04
CA GLN A 144 1.42 -10.68 11.57
C GLN A 144 0.84 -11.97 11.00
N LYS A 145 1.40 -13.14 11.39
CA LYS A 145 0.90 -14.45 10.95
C LYS A 145 -0.55 -14.66 11.35
N LYS A 146 -0.90 -14.33 12.59
CA LYS A 146 -2.28 -14.42 13.07
C LYS A 146 -3.23 -13.58 12.19
N TRP A 147 -2.91 -12.32 11.92
CA TRP A 147 -3.74 -11.45 11.09
C TRP A 147 -3.80 -11.91 9.63
N PHE A 148 -2.70 -12.45 9.11
CA PHE A 148 -2.68 -13.02 7.77
C PHE A 148 -3.65 -14.21 7.67
N MET A 149 -3.60 -15.16 8.59
CA MET A 149 -4.47 -16.34 8.61
C MET A 149 -5.95 -15.97 8.82
N GLU A 150 -6.24 -15.02 9.70
CA GLU A 150 -7.60 -14.49 9.88
C GLU A 150 -8.15 -13.84 8.59
N ARG A 151 -7.32 -13.10 7.86
CA ARG A 151 -7.69 -12.51 6.57
C ARG A 151 -7.92 -13.58 5.50
N ALA A 152 -7.08 -14.60 5.44
CA ALA A 152 -7.21 -15.73 4.51
C ALA A 152 -8.53 -16.49 4.77
N SER A 153 -8.84 -16.76 6.03
CA SER A 153 -10.12 -17.39 6.44
C SER A 153 -11.34 -16.56 6.01
N LYS A 154 -11.31 -15.24 6.21
CA LYS A 154 -12.39 -14.33 5.76
C LYS A 154 -12.57 -14.32 4.23
N ARG A 155 -11.55 -14.71 3.48
CA ARG A 155 -11.58 -14.84 2.01
C ARG A 155 -11.91 -16.25 1.56
N ASN A 156 -12.34 -17.13 2.47
CA ASN A 156 -12.66 -18.55 2.22
C ASN A 156 -11.46 -19.36 1.63
N GLN A 157 -10.24 -18.94 1.92
CA GLN A 157 -9.04 -19.71 1.56
C GLN A 157 -8.87 -20.86 2.55
N SER A 158 -8.52 -22.07 2.05
CA SER A 158 -8.21 -23.19 2.92
C SER A 158 -6.96 -22.93 3.75
N GLU A 159 -6.84 -23.57 4.92
CA GLU A 159 -5.66 -23.39 5.80
C GLU A 159 -4.36 -23.81 5.09
N GLU A 160 -4.39 -24.91 4.32
CA GLU A 160 -3.25 -25.37 3.53
C GLU A 160 -2.79 -24.33 2.51
N ASN A 161 -3.71 -23.77 1.72
CA ASN A 161 -3.41 -22.73 0.76
C ASN A 161 -2.98 -21.42 1.44
N ALA A 162 -3.55 -21.10 2.61
CA ALA A 162 -3.15 -19.94 3.38
C ALA A 162 -1.72 -20.05 3.91
N LEU A 163 -1.30 -21.23 4.38
CA LEU A 163 0.08 -21.48 4.83
C LEU A 163 1.06 -21.41 3.66
N LYS A 164 0.74 -22.01 2.53
CA LYS A 164 1.56 -21.92 1.31
C LYS A 164 1.71 -20.46 0.84
N HIS A 165 0.60 -19.71 0.88
CA HIS A 165 0.61 -18.27 0.54
C HIS A 165 1.42 -17.45 1.56
N TRP A 166 1.37 -17.80 2.86
CA TRP A 166 2.19 -17.17 3.89
C TRP A 166 3.69 -17.31 3.61
N ASP A 167 4.13 -18.51 3.24
CA ASP A 167 5.54 -18.75 2.90
C ASP A 167 5.94 -17.93 1.67
N TYR A 168 5.09 -17.89 0.64
CA TYR A 168 5.32 -17.11 -0.56
C TYR A 168 5.47 -15.59 -0.28
N VAL A 169 4.56 -14.99 0.51
CA VAL A 169 4.67 -13.56 0.84
C VAL A 169 5.84 -13.28 1.77
N GLY A 170 6.28 -14.26 2.56
CA GLY A 170 7.47 -14.19 3.39
C GLY A 170 8.75 -14.08 2.55
N ASP A 171 8.88 -14.92 1.53
CA ASP A 171 10.01 -14.90 0.58
C ASP A 171 10.05 -13.58 -0.20
N ALA A 172 8.90 -13.11 -0.68
CA ALA A 172 8.79 -11.83 -1.37
C ALA A 172 9.14 -10.65 -0.44
N ALA A 173 8.70 -10.69 0.83
CA ALA A 173 9.04 -9.67 1.81
C ALA A 173 10.54 -9.61 2.08
N GLU A 174 11.21 -10.76 2.22
CA GLU A 174 12.68 -10.85 2.39
C GLU A 174 13.41 -10.19 1.22
N LYS A 175 12.93 -10.45 0.01
CA LYS A 175 13.58 -9.99 -1.21
C LYS A 175 13.33 -8.51 -1.51
N TYR A 176 12.09 -8.03 -1.33
CA TYR A 176 11.68 -6.73 -1.86
C TYR A 176 11.32 -5.69 -0.79
N ILE A 177 10.89 -6.10 0.42
CA ILE A 177 10.28 -5.19 1.38
C ILE A 177 11.20 -4.95 2.59
N ARG A 178 11.66 -6.00 3.27
CA ARG A 178 12.49 -5.88 4.47
C ARG A 178 13.78 -5.07 4.29
N PRO A 179 14.49 -5.16 3.14
CA PRO A 179 15.67 -4.34 2.92
C PRO A 179 15.39 -2.83 3.01
N SER A 180 14.19 -2.39 2.63
CA SER A 180 13.80 -0.98 2.67
C SER A 180 13.58 -0.43 4.07
N LYS A 181 13.49 -1.27 5.10
CA LYS A 181 13.30 -0.84 6.49
C LYS A 181 14.41 0.09 6.96
N SER A 182 15.66 -0.15 6.53
CA SER A 182 16.82 0.70 6.87
C SER A 182 16.82 2.06 6.15
N GLU A 183 15.97 2.23 5.13
CA GLU A 183 15.85 3.46 4.35
C GLU A 183 14.63 4.30 4.78
N ALA A 184 13.82 3.80 5.72
CA ALA A 184 12.67 4.51 6.24
C ALA A 184 13.09 5.64 7.18
N ASP A 185 12.43 6.79 7.07
CA ASP A 185 12.61 7.92 7.99
C ASP A 185 11.91 7.66 9.33
N ILE A 186 10.80 6.89 9.30
CA ILE A 186 10.00 6.55 10.48
C ILE A 186 9.62 5.07 10.42
N ILE A 187 9.75 4.38 11.56
CA ILE A 187 9.26 3.01 11.74
C ILE A 187 8.12 3.02 12.75
N ILE A 188 6.96 2.47 12.38
CA ILE A 188 5.75 2.44 13.19
C ILE A 188 5.35 0.99 13.46
N ASN A 189 4.95 0.69 14.69
CA ASN A 189 4.39 -0.62 15.03
C ASN A 189 2.95 -0.73 14.48
N GLY A 190 2.72 -1.67 13.58
CA GLY A 190 1.42 -1.92 12.95
C GLY A 190 0.32 -2.40 13.90
N ALA A 191 0.70 -2.89 15.09
CA ALA A 191 -0.24 -3.28 16.14
C ALA A 191 -0.58 -2.13 17.12
N SER A 192 -0.11 -0.90 16.86
CA SER A 192 -0.48 0.28 17.65
C SER A 192 -1.98 0.57 17.55
N SER A 193 -2.53 1.20 18.59
CA SER A 193 -3.93 1.62 18.61
C SER A 193 -4.24 2.60 17.48
N LEU A 194 -5.36 2.42 16.80
CA LEU A 194 -5.81 3.35 15.75
C LEU A 194 -6.10 4.75 16.30
N ASP A 195 -6.52 4.85 17.58
CA ASP A 195 -6.74 6.14 18.23
C ASP A 195 -5.45 6.96 18.35
N TYR A 196 -4.30 6.29 18.50
CA TYR A 196 -3.00 6.95 18.49
C TYR A 196 -2.74 7.72 17.21
N PHE A 197 -3.09 7.14 16.06
CA PHE A 197 -2.92 7.80 14.75
C PHE A 197 -3.89 8.98 14.58
N SER A 198 -5.13 8.84 15.09
CA SER A 198 -6.09 9.94 15.12
C SER A 198 -5.55 11.11 15.92
N GLN A 199 -5.03 10.87 17.12
CA GLN A 199 -4.44 11.90 17.98
C GLN A 199 -3.24 12.60 17.35
N ILE A 200 -2.40 11.88 16.60
CA ILE A 200 -1.28 12.49 15.85
C ILE A 200 -1.81 13.48 14.80
N ILE A 201 -2.81 13.10 14.03
CA ILE A 201 -3.38 13.98 12.99
C ILE A 201 -4.08 15.19 13.64
N GLU A 202 -4.83 15.00 14.72
CA GLU A 202 -5.43 16.09 15.49
C GLU A 202 -4.39 17.07 16.02
N PHE A 203 -3.27 16.56 16.54
CA PHE A 203 -2.16 17.39 17.00
C PHE A 203 -1.55 18.20 15.86
N ILE A 204 -1.25 17.57 14.71
CA ILE A 204 -0.68 18.24 13.54
C ILE A 204 -1.65 19.31 13.04
N HIS A 205 -2.94 18.99 12.93
CA HIS A 205 -3.96 19.96 12.51
C HIS A 205 -4.02 21.17 13.43
N THR A 206 -4.06 20.95 14.75
CA THR A 206 -4.07 22.02 15.75
C THR A 206 -2.80 22.86 15.68
N ALA A 207 -1.63 22.23 15.63
CA ALA A 207 -0.35 22.93 15.54
C ALA A 207 -0.25 23.78 14.27
N THR A 208 -0.67 23.28 13.11
CA THR A 208 -0.64 24.05 11.85
C THR A 208 -1.59 25.23 11.85
N ASN A 209 -2.73 25.15 12.56
CA ASN A 209 -3.68 26.25 12.65
C ASN A 209 -3.28 27.32 13.69
N CYS A 210 -2.40 27.00 14.63
CA CYS A 210 -1.89 27.97 15.61
C CYS A 210 -0.78 28.89 15.06
N PHE A 211 -0.19 28.55 13.91
CA PHE A 211 0.91 29.29 13.30
C PHE A 211 0.51 30.09 12.03
N ILE A 212 -0.79 30.17 11.75
CA ILE A 212 -1.38 31.03 10.70
C ILE A 212 -2.08 32.20 11.38
#